data_fd7448ed7a105c9a5303425b2ba5b2df
#
_entry.id   fd7448ed7a105c9a5303425b2ba5b2df
#
_cell.length_a   1.000
_cell.length_b   1.000
_cell.length_c   1.000
_cell.angle_alpha   90.00
_cell.angle_beta   90.00
_cell.angle_gamma   90.00
#
_symmetry.space_group_name_H-M   'P 1'
#
loop_
_entity.id
_entity.type
_entity.pdbx_description
1 polymer ?
#
loop_
_entity_poly.entity_id
_entity_poly.type
_entity_poly.pdbx_seq_one_letter_code
_entity_poly.pdbx_strand_id
1 'polypeptide(L)'
;MVRNYPFFMFPIHYQFSIIHYPLKKEMKLNLKNPIVFFDLETTGTNINTDRIVEICYLKVYPNGNEETKTMRINPEMHIPEASSAVHGIYDADVADCPTFKEVAKNVARDIEGCDLAGFNSNRFDIPVLAEEFLRAGVDIDMTKRKFVDVQVIFHKMEQRTLSAAYKFY
;
A
#
# COMPACT_ATOMS: atom_id res chain seq x y z
N MET A 1 13.69 -3.24 29.22
CA MET A 1 12.53 -4.02 28.71
C MET A 1 12.07 -3.33 27.42
N VAL A 2 12.69 -3.70 26.30
CA VAL A 2 12.45 -3.07 24.98
C VAL A 2 11.16 -3.67 24.42
N ARG A 3 10.10 -2.86 24.30
CA ARG A 3 8.90 -3.26 23.58
C ARG A 3 9.22 -3.21 22.09
N ASN A 4 9.49 -4.39 21.50
CA ASN A 4 9.42 -4.57 20.07
C ASN A 4 7.96 -4.33 19.64
N TYR A 5 7.66 -3.15 19.15
CA TYR A 5 6.45 -2.95 18.39
C TYR A 5 6.75 -3.41 16.95
N PRO A 6 6.12 -4.48 16.45
CA PRO A 6 6.23 -4.80 15.04
C PRO A 6 5.57 -3.64 14.27
N PHE A 7 6.29 -3.07 13.33
CA PHE A 7 5.89 -1.93 12.48
C PHE A 7 4.64 -2.22 11.61
N PHE A 8 4.11 -3.43 11.69
CA PHE A 8 2.99 -3.98 10.93
C PHE A 8 1.63 -3.93 11.66
N MET A 9 1.48 -3.22 12.77
CA MET A 9 0.31 -3.36 13.63
C MET A 9 -0.63 -2.16 13.63
N PHE A 10 -0.62 -1.33 12.59
CA PHE A 10 -1.58 -0.24 12.47
C PHE A 10 -2.46 -0.44 11.24
N PRO A 11 -3.81 -0.36 11.38
CA PRO A 11 -4.73 -0.31 10.24
C PRO A 11 -4.33 0.79 9.24
N ILE A 12 -4.60 0.59 7.95
CA ILE A 12 -4.24 1.50 6.84
C ILE A 12 -4.54 2.97 7.16
N HIS A 13 -5.70 3.28 7.76
CA HIS A 13 -6.05 4.65 8.13
C HIS A 13 -5.11 5.28 9.17
N TYR A 14 -4.37 4.49 9.96
CA TYR A 14 -3.31 4.98 10.84
C TYR A 14 -1.99 5.19 10.10
N GLN A 15 -1.68 4.39 9.10
CA GLN A 15 -0.46 4.56 8.30
C GLN A 15 -0.53 5.85 7.48
N PHE A 16 -1.69 6.16 6.87
CA PHE A 16 -1.88 7.43 6.17
C PHE A 16 -2.03 8.63 7.12
N SER A 17 -2.52 8.46 8.35
CA SER A 17 -2.54 9.55 9.34
C SER A 17 -1.15 9.97 9.81
N ILE A 18 -0.15 9.08 9.73
CA ILE A 18 1.25 9.43 9.98
C ILE A 18 1.79 10.33 8.86
N ILE A 19 1.33 10.16 7.64
CA ILE A 19 1.66 11.06 6.50
C ILE A 19 1.01 12.43 6.69
N HIS A 20 -0.12 12.51 7.39
CA HIS A 20 -0.80 13.77 7.78
C HIS A 20 -0.26 14.42 9.06
N TYR A 21 0.78 13.88 9.68
CA TYR A 21 1.49 14.60 10.73
C TYR A 21 1.99 15.92 10.11
N PRO A 22 1.71 17.09 10.71
CA PRO A 22 2.03 18.37 10.09
C PRO A 22 3.55 18.55 10.05
N LEU A 23 4.20 17.90 9.11
CA LEU A 23 5.49 18.32 8.61
C LEU A 23 5.20 19.62 7.86
N LYS A 24 5.08 20.73 8.62
CA LYS A 24 4.96 22.12 8.13
C LYS A 24 6.22 22.56 7.36
N LYS A 25 6.84 21.68 6.65
CA LYS A 25 7.86 21.98 5.66
C LYS A 25 7.29 21.51 4.33
N GLU A 26 6.94 22.46 3.46
CA GLU A 26 6.52 22.17 2.09
C GLU A 26 7.53 21.18 1.47
N MET A 27 7.21 19.88 1.50
CA MET A 27 7.97 18.90 0.77
C MET A 27 7.60 19.07 -0.70
N LYS A 28 8.37 19.84 -1.43
CA LYS A 28 8.24 19.96 -2.88
C LYS A 28 8.86 18.71 -3.52
N LEU A 29 8.03 17.68 -3.72
CA LEU A 29 8.40 16.57 -4.58
C LEU A 29 8.47 17.12 -6.02
N ASN A 30 9.64 17.03 -6.66
CA ASN A 30 9.79 17.41 -8.06
C ASN A 30 9.32 16.25 -8.95
N LEU A 31 8.02 16.05 -9.00
CA LEU A 31 7.37 14.98 -9.74
C LEU A 31 7.27 15.33 -11.23
N LYS A 32 7.60 14.36 -12.09
CA LYS A 32 7.31 14.43 -13.53
C LYS A 32 5.95 13.83 -13.85
N ASN A 33 5.64 12.70 -13.22
CA ASN A 33 4.35 12.02 -13.28
C ASN A 33 3.65 12.14 -11.93
N PRO A 34 2.33 12.01 -11.85
CA PRO A 34 1.67 11.77 -10.58
C PRO A 34 2.26 10.53 -9.91
N ILE A 35 2.29 10.52 -8.58
CA ILE A 35 2.71 9.35 -7.80
C ILE A 35 1.56 8.88 -6.93
N VAL A 36 1.35 7.57 -6.87
CA VAL A 36 0.34 6.92 -6.03
C VAL A 36 1.06 6.16 -4.93
N PHE A 37 0.92 6.64 -3.71
CA PHE A 37 1.28 5.89 -2.50
C PHE A 37 0.12 4.97 -2.17
N PHE A 38 0.36 3.68 -2.10
CA PHE A 38 -0.72 2.73 -1.82
C PHE A 38 -0.27 1.64 -0.85
N ASP A 39 -1.26 1.06 -0.22
CA ASP A 39 -1.12 -0.03 0.72
C ASP A 39 -2.33 -0.96 0.59
N LEU A 40 -2.15 -2.25 0.82
CA LEU A 40 -3.15 -3.29 0.64
C LEU A 40 -3.35 -4.06 1.94
N GLU A 41 -4.62 -4.30 2.31
CA GLU A 41 -4.95 -5.36 3.25
C GLU A 41 -5.41 -6.59 2.47
N THR A 42 -5.02 -7.76 2.96
CA THR A 42 -5.19 -9.02 2.22
C THR A 42 -5.63 -10.15 3.13
N THR A 43 -6.14 -11.23 2.52
CA THR A 43 -6.51 -12.45 3.25
C THR A 43 -5.30 -13.20 3.81
N GLY A 44 -4.08 -12.86 3.38
CA GLY A 44 -2.83 -13.46 3.82
C GLY A 44 -1.64 -12.96 3.01
N THR A 45 -0.50 -13.64 3.10
CA THR A 45 0.77 -13.19 2.52
C THR A 45 1.21 -13.95 1.27
N ASN A 46 0.42 -14.88 0.78
CA ASN A 46 0.73 -15.64 -0.42
C ASN A 46 0.19 -14.94 -1.67
N ILE A 47 1.06 -14.34 -2.46
CA ILE A 47 0.72 -13.57 -3.67
C ILE A 47 -0.17 -14.36 -4.64
N ASN A 48 0.03 -15.67 -4.74
CA ASN A 48 -0.66 -16.50 -5.73
C ASN A 48 -2.06 -16.95 -5.28
N THR A 49 -2.36 -16.93 -3.99
CA THR A 49 -3.62 -17.49 -3.46
C THR A 49 -4.44 -16.49 -2.67
N ASP A 50 -3.77 -15.54 -2.03
CA ASP A 50 -4.47 -14.54 -1.21
C ASP A 50 -5.05 -13.41 -2.07
N ARG A 51 -6.02 -12.74 -1.50
CA ARG A 51 -6.85 -11.76 -2.18
C ARG A 51 -6.83 -10.43 -1.43
N ILE A 52 -7.03 -9.34 -2.14
CA ILE A 52 -7.16 -8.00 -1.55
C ILE A 52 -8.52 -7.90 -0.85
N VAL A 53 -8.54 -7.37 0.39
CA VAL A 53 -9.74 -7.04 1.16
C VAL A 53 -9.93 -5.53 1.31
N GLU A 54 -8.86 -4.75 1.24
CA GLU A 54 -8.93 -3.29 1.18
C GLU A 54 -7.74 -2.75 0.36
N ILE A 55 -8.01 -1.72 -0.43
CA ILE A 55 -6.97 -0.92 -1.10
C ILE A 55 -7.13 0.53 -0.65
N CYS A 56 -6.04 1.11 -0.16
CA CYS A 56 -5.97 2.52 0.18
C CYS A 56 -4.85 3.19 -0.61
N TYR A 57 -5.11 4.37 -1.17
CA TYR A 57 -4.07 5.13 -1.83
C TYR A 57 -4.23 6.64 -1.70
N LEU A 58 -3.08 7.31 -1.71
CA LEU A 58 -2.91 8.74 -1.83
C LEU A 58 -2.22 9.03 -3.16
N LYS A 59 -2.89 9.74 -4.05
CA LYS A 59 -2.35 10.22 -5.33
C LYS A 59 -1.90 11.66 -5.20
N VAL A 60 -0.64 11.92 -5.48
CA VAL A 60 -0.04 13.25 -5.44
C VAL A 60 0.32 13.67 -6.86
N TYR A 61 -0.17 14.82 -7.29
CA TYR A 61 0.07 15.36 -8.63
C TYR A 61 1.30 16.28 -8.67
N PRO A 62 1.92 16.50 -9.85
CA PRO A 62 3.05 17.42 -9.99
C PRO A 62 2.76 18.86 -9.56
N ASN A 63 1.50 19.28 -9.60
CA ASN A 63 1.06 20.61 -9.14
C ASN A 63 0.84 20.70 -7.62
N GLY A 64 1.06 19.58 -6.89
CA GLY A 64 0.86 19.51 -5.44
C GLY A 64 -0.56 19.17 -4.98
N ASN A 65 -1.50 18.98 -5.91
CA ASN A 65 -2.83 18.48 -5.54
C ASN A 65 -2.75 17.03 -5.07
N GLU A 66 -3.66 16.65 -4.18
CA GLU A 66 -3.73 15.34 -3.57
C GLU A 66 -5.15 14.77 -3.66
N GLU A 67 -5.25 13.46 -3.88
CA GLU A 67 -6.50 12.71 -3.85
C GLU A 67 -6.28 11.44 -3.03
N THR A 68 -7.17 11.18 -2.07
CA THR A 68 -7.13 9.96 -1.25
C THR A 68 -8.35 9.10 -1.56
N LYS A 69 -8.15 7.81 -1.66
CA LYS A 69 -9.23 6.84 -1.85
C LYS A 69 -8.97 5.58 -1.01
N THR A 70 -10.00 5.12 -0.33
CA THR A 70 -10.02 3.83 0.35
C THR A 70 -11.22 3.04 -0.13
N MET A 71 -11.03 1.76 -0.37
CA MET A 71 -12.05 0.90 -0.95
C MET A 71 -11.93 -0.51 -0.38
N ARG A 72 -13.00 -0.98 0.26
CA ARG A 72 -13.13 -2.38 0.68
C ARG A 72 -13.54 -3.24 -0.51
N ILE A 73 -13.02 -4.46 -0.52
CA ILE A 73 -13.16 -5.40 -1.62
C ILE A 73 -13.57 -6.74 -1.05
N ASN A 74 -14.61 -7.34 -1.65
CA ASN A 74 -14.98 -8.71 -1.35
C ASN A 74 -13.93 -9.66 -1.96
N PRO A 75 -13.16 -10.40 -1.16
CA PRO A 75 -12.13 -11.30 -1.65
C PRO A 75 -12.67 -12.58 -2.28
N GLU A 76 -14.00 -12.81 -2.22
CA GLU A 76 -14.67 -14.04 -2.66
C GLU A 76 -14.16 -15.31 -1.94
N MET A 77 -13.57 -15.13 -0.76
CA MET A 77 -13.09 -16.21 0.10
C MET A 77 -13.10 -15.77 1.56
N HIS A 78 -13.04 -16.74 2.47
CA HIS A 78 -12.94 -16.48 3.89
C HIS A 78 -11.64 -15.74 4.25
N ILE A 79 -11.75 -14.71 5.10
CA ILE A 79 -10.60 -13.98 5.66
C ILE A 79 -10.14 -14.72 6.92
N PRO A 80 -8.92 -15.29 6.94
CA PRO A 80 -8.41 -15.97 8.12
C PRO A 80 -8.39 -15.05 9.35
N GLU A 81 -8.71 -15.61 10.52
CA GLU A 81 -8.74 -14.85 11.79
C GLU A 81 -7.40 -14.15 12.08
N ALA A 82 -6.28 -14.80 11.72
CA ALA A 82 -4.96 -14.21 11.87
C ALA A 82 -4.79 -12.92 11.05
N SER A 83 -5.36 -12.84 9.85
CA SER A 83 -5.35 -11.64 9.00
C SER A 83 -6.30 -10.58 9.55
N SER A 84 -7.53 -10.97 9.91
CA SER A 84 -8.50 -10.08 10.56
C SER A 84 -7.97 -9.48 11.86
N ALA A 85 -7.19 -10.23 12.63
CA ALA A 85 -6.55 -9.71 13.84
C ALA A 85 -5.50 -8.62 13.56
N VAL A 86 -4.92 -8.58 12.35
CA VAL A 86 -3.94 -7.56 11.93
C VAL A 86 -4.64 -6.30 11.46
N HIS A 87 -5.55 -6.41 10.50
CA HIS A 87 -6.14 -5.25 9.82
C HIS A 87 -7.56 -4.89 10.31
N GLY A 88 -8.19 -5.74 11.14
CA GLY A 88 -9.50 -5.47 11.72
C GLY A 88 -10.68 -5.60 10.74
N ILE A 89 -10.49 -6.24 9.58
CA ILE A 89 -11.54 -6.46 8.58
C ILE A 89 -11.97 -7.92 8.65
N TYR A 90 -13.27 -8.16 8.72
CA TYR A 90 -13.87 -9.49 8.82
C TYR A 90 -14.77 -9.77 7.61
N ASP A 91 -15.14 -11.03 7.39
CA ASP A 91 -16.00 -11.43 6.29
C ASP A 91 -17.27 -10.60 6.18
N ALA A 92 -17.89 -10.27 7.33
CA ALA A 92 -19.11 -9.46 7.37
C ALA A 92 -18.91 -8.01 6.86
N ASP A 93 -17.68 -7.47 6.98
CA ASP A 93 -17.37 -6.09 6.58
C ASP A 93 -17.23 -5.93 5.06
N VAL A 94 -17.00 -7.04 4.36
CA VAL A 94 -16.75 -7.07 2.92
C VAL A 94 -17.79 -7.88 2.13
N ALA A 95 -18.75 -8.50 2.80
CA ALA A 95 -19.74 -9.37 2.16
C ALA A 95 -20.51 -8.67 1.03
N ASP A 96 -20.90 -7.42 1.24
CA ASP A 96 -21.66 -6.59 0.30
C ASP A 96 -20.76 -5.63 -0.51
N CYS A 97 -19.44 -5.76 -0.38
CA CYS A 97 -18.49 -4.94 -1.14
C CYS A 97 -18.29 -5.50 -2.56
N PRO A 98 -17.90 -4.65 -3.51
CA PRO A 98 -17.57 -5.13 -4.85
C PRO A 98 -16.34 -6.04 -4.82
N THR A 99 -16.28 -7.00 -5.73
CA THR A 99 -15.10 -7.82 -5.97
C THR A 99 -14.00 -7.00 -6.67
N PHE A 100 -12.75 -7.47 -6.59
CA PHE A 100 -11.67 -6.78 -7.32
C PHE A 100 -11.95 -6.74 -8.83
N LYS A 101 -12.52 -7.79 -9.39
CA LYS A 101 -12.88 -7.86 -10.81
C LYS A 101 -13.83 -6.74 -11.24
N GLU A 102 -14.78 -6.37 -10.38
CA GLU A 102 -15.74 -5.29 -10.67
C GLU A 102 -15.10 -3.91 -10.63
N VAL A 103 -14.11 -3.70 -9.76
CA VAL A 103 -13.45 -2.41 -9.59
C VAL A 103 -12.14 -2.27 -10.36
N ALA A 104 -11.58 -3.36 -10.88
CA ALA A 104 -10.25 -3.41 -11.50
C ALA A 104 -10.04 -2.34 -12.59
N LYS A 105 -11.01 -2.14 -13.48
CA LYS A 105 -10.91 -1.10 -14.53
C LYS A 105 -10.88 0.31 -13.96
N ASN A 106 -11.57 0.56 -12.86
CA ASN A 106 -11.54 1.85 -12.18
C ASN A 106 -10.20 2.08 -11.49
N VAL A 107 -9.70 1.05 -10.78
CA VAL A 107 -8.37 1.11 -10.15
C VAL A 107 -7.28 1.31 -11.20
N ALA A 108 -7.32 0.56 -12.32
CA ALA A 108 -6.38 0.71 -13.42
C ALA A 108 -6.36 2.15 -13.98
N ARG A 109 -7.53 2.75 -14.20
CA ARG A 109 -7.67 4.14 -14.67
C ARG A 109 -7.14 5.15 -13.64
N ASP A 110 -7.41 4.93 -12.35
CA ASP A 110 -6.97 5.82 -11.28
C ASP A 110 -5.44 5.88 -11.18
N ILE A 111 -4.75 4.76 -11.45
CA ILE A 111 -3.29 4.69 -11.41
C ILE A 111 -2.63 4.81 -12.79
N GLU A 112 -3.39 5.05 -13.86
CA GLU A 112 -2.84 5.21 -15.21
C GLU A 112 -1.88 6.39 -15.30
N GLY A 113 -0.70 6.17 -15.91
CA GLY A 113 0.33 7.20 -16.05
C GLY A 113 1.00 7.64 -14.74
N CYS A 114 0.70 6.97 -13.63
CA CYS A 114 1.31 7.26 -12.34
C CYS A 114 2.53 6.37 -12.06
N ASP A 115 3.49 6.93 -11.33
CA ASP A 115 4.48 6.14 -10.61
C ASP A 115 3.83 5.56 -9.34
N LEU A 116 4.30 4.41 -8.85
CA LEU A 116 3.74 3.75 -7.67
C LEU A 116 4.74 3.78 -6.52
N ALA A 117 4.24 4.00 -5.31
CA ALA A 117 5.05 4.03 -4.10
C ALA A 117 4.35 3.29 -2.96
N GLY A 118 5.13 2.74 -2.03
CA GLY A 118 4.65 2.07 -0.83
C GLY A 118 5.79 1.65 0.07
N PHE A 119 5.48 1.06 1.21
CA PHE A 119 6.48 0.50 2.12
C PHE A 119 6.61 -1.00 1.89
N ASN A 120 7.80 -1.49 1.56
CA ASN A 120 8.05 -2.89 1.15
C ASN A 120 7.20 -3.33 -0.06
N SER A 121 6.66 -2.39 -0.80
CA SER A 121 5.67 -2.61 -1.84
C SER A 121 6.21 -3.41 -3.03
N ASN A 122 7.49 -3.31 -3.32
CA ASN A 122 8.12 -4.09 -4.40
C ASN A 122 8.06 -5.60 -4.16
N ARG A 123 8.00 -6.03 -2.90
CA ARG A 123 7.99 -7.46 -2.53
C ARG A 123 6.59 -8.01 -2.31
N PHE A 124 5.61 -7.17 -2.01
CA PHE A 124 4.28 -7.63 -1.66
C PHE A 124 3.18 -6.90 -2.43
N ASP A 125 2.93 -5.63 -2.14
CA ASP A 125 1.74 -4.92 -2.66
C ASP A 125 1.70 -4.87 -4.19
N ILE A 126 2.82 -4.56 -4.84
CA ILE A 126 2.90 -4.50 -6.31
C ILE A 126 2.65 -5.87 -6.94
N PRO A 127 3.30 -6.97 -6.51
CA PRO A 127 2.99 -8.30 -6.98
C PRO A 127 1.54 -8.74 -6.75
N VAL A 128 0.96 -8.48 -5.56
CA VAL A 128 -0.44 -8.82 -5.26
C VAL A 128 -1.38 -8.04 -6.18
N LEU A 129 -1.17 -6.74 -6.34
CA LEU A 129 -2.00 -5.90 -7.21
C LEU A 129 -1.92 -6.36 -8.67
N ALA A 130 -0.72 -6.71 -9.15
CA ALA A 130 -0.53 -7.24 -10.50
C ALA A 130 -1.26 -8.56 -10.70
N GLU A 131 -1.20 -9.48 -9.72
CA GLU A 131 -1.89 -10.76 -9.75
C GLU A 131 -3.42 -10.58 -9.76
N GLU A 132 -3.96 -9.64 -8.98
CA GLU A 132 -5.39 -9.33 -8.98
C GLU A 132 -5.85 -8.74 -10.33
N PHE A 133 -5.05 -7.88 -10.96
CA PHE A 133 -5.34 -7.42 -12.32
C PHE A 133 -5.34 -8.55 -13.33
N LEU A 134 -4.38 -9.48 -13.24
CA LEU A 134 -4.31 -10.66 -14.10
C LEU A 134 -5.56 -11.52 -13.94
N ARG A 135 -5.99 -11.81 -12.70
CA ARG A 135 -7.23 -12.55 -12.40
C ARG A 135 -8.48 -11.85 -12.94
N ALA A 136 -8.50 -10.53 -12.83
CA ALA A 136 -9.60 -9.71 -13.34
C ALA A 136 -9.65 -9.63 -14.89
N GLY A 137 -8.60 -10.09 -15.59
CA GLY A 137 -8.46 -9.97 -17.04
C GLY A 137 -8.27 -8.52 -17.49
N VAL A 138 -7.70 -7.67 -16.65
CA VAL A 138 -7.39 -6.28 -16.94
C VAL A 138 -5.89 -6.15 -17.18
N ASP A 139 -5.53 -5.81 -18.41
CA ASP A 139 -4.13 -5.54 -18.75
C ASP A 139 -3.71 -4.16 -18.19
N ILE A 140 -2.59 -4.15 -17.49
CA ILE A 140 -1.99 -2.94 -16.95
C ILE A 140 -0.49 -2.91 -17.26
N ASP A 141 -0.05 -1.85 -17.94
CA ASP A 141 1.37 -1.66 -18.25
C ASP A 141 2.15 -1.24 -17.01
N MET A 142 2.83 -2.20 -16.40
CA MET A 142 3.72 -1.95 -15.26
C MET A 142 5.12 -1.50 -15.68
N THR A 143 5.48 -1.57 -16.99
CA THR A 143 6.84 -1.32 -17.46
C THR A 143 7.18 0.16 -17.59
N LYS A 144 6.18 1.00 -17.84
CA LYS A 144 6.35 2.45 -18.09
C LYS A 144 6.31 3.30 -16.83
N ARG A 145 6.24 2.70 -15.63
CA ARG A 145 6.16 3.42 -14.37
C ARG A 145 7.34 3.13 -13.47
N LYS A 146 7.62 4.05 -12.57
CA LYS A 146 8.64 3.86 -11.53
C LYS A 146 7.99 3.30 -10.29
N PHE A 147 8.76 2.47 -9.57
CA PHE A 147 8.38 1.92 -8.28
C PHE A 147 9.29 2.51 -7.21
N VAL A 148 8.69 3.18 -6.23
CA VAL A 148 9.39 3.83 -5.12
C VAL A 148 9.08 3.08 -3.84
N ASP A 149 10.00 2.23 -3.41
CA ASP A 149 9.87 1.49 -2.16
C ASP A 149 10.52 2.29 -1.02
N VAL A 150 9.68 2.78 -0.12
CA VAL A 150 10.10 3.62 1.02
C VAL A 150 10.99 2.83 1.98
N GLN A 151 10.77 1.52 2.15
CA GLN A 151 11.65 0.67 2.97
C GLN A 151 13.06 0.62 2.40
N VAL A 152 13.20 0.54 1.05
CA VAL A 152 14.51 0.54 0.39
C VAL A 152 15.22 1.88 0.60
N ILE A 153 14.49 3.00 0.51
CA ILE A 153 15.04 4.34 0.79
C ILE A 153 15.50 4.41 2.24
N PHE A 154 14.63 4.04 3.18
CA PHE A 154 14.94 4.02 4.61
C PHE A 154 16.20 3.21 4.91
N HIS A 155 16.29 1.99 4.36
CA HIS A 155 17.45 1.13 4.52
C HIS A 155 18.74 1.68 3.92
N LYS A 156 18.67 2.53 2.89
CA LYS A 156 19.83 3.20 2.31
C LYS A 156 20.27 4.43 3.10
N MET A 157 19.33 5.11 3.73
CA MET A 157 19.60 6.33 4.51
C MET A 157 20.06 6.01 5.94
N GLU A 158 19.62 4.90 6.51
CA GLU A 158 20.02 4.47 7.85
C GLU A 158 21.42 3.86 7.83
N GLN A 159 22.31 4.42 8.64
CA GLN A 159 23.61 3.79 8.89
C GLN A 159 23.43 2.53 9.74
N ARG A 160 23.43 1.36 9.09
CA ARG A 160 23.35 0.06 9.76
C ARG A 160 24.69 -0.36 10.35
N THR A 161 25.25 0.46 11.21
CA THR A 161 26.49 0.17 11.94
C THR A 161 26.20 0.04 13.41
N LEU A 162 27.00 -0.76 14.12
CA LEU A 162 26.88 -0.94 15.56
C LEU A 162 27.04 0.40 16.30
N SER A 163 27.89 1.29 15.77
CA SER A 163 28.12 2.64 16.30
C SER A 163 26.90 3.57 16.12
N ALA A 164 26.15 3.43 15.03
CA ALA A 164 24.90 4.18 14.83
C ALA A 164 23.81 3.68 15.77
N ALA A 165 23.67 2.37 15.92
CA ALA A 165 22.76 1.76 16.91
C ALA A 165 23.08 2.23 18.33
N TYR A 166 24.34 2.25 18.73
CA TYR A 166 24.80 2.71 20.04
C TYR A 166 24.48 4.20 20.30
N LYS A 167 24.48 5.05 19.27
CA LYS A 167 24.10 6.47 19.42
C LYS A 167 22.59 6.69 19.50
N PHE A 168 21.80 5.74 19.03
CA PHE A 168 20.35 5.86 18.99
C PHE A 168 19.69 5.32 20.28
N TYR A 169 20.30 4.34 20.95
CA TYR A 169 19.84 3.72 22.21
C TYR A 169 20.69 4.17 23.40
#